data_8edafed9d59f243841646d5ac1f16a6b
#
_entry.id   8edafed9d59f243841646d5ac1f16a6b
#
_cell.length_a   1.000
_cell.length_b   1.000
_cell.length_c   1.000
_cell.angle_alpha   90.00
_cell.angle_beta   90.00
_cell.angle_gamma   90.00
#
_symmetry.space_group_name_H-M   'P 1'
#
loop_
_entity.id
_entity.type
_entity.pdbx_description
1 polymer ?
#
loop_
_entity_poly.entity_id
_entity_poly.type
_entity_poly.pdbx_seq_one_letter_code
_entity_poly.pdbx_strand_id
1 'polypeptide(L)'
;MQKRPLLGLTLSELQNVVKNLGMPGFSAKQIASWLYDKKVASIDEMSNLSLKHRELLKEIYEVGAEAPVDAMRSVDGTVKYLYRAGEGHFVEAVYIPDEDRATLCVSSQVGCKMNCKFCMTGKQGFTANLTSNQIINQISSLPERDKLTNVVMMGMGEPLDNLDEVLKALEIMTASYGYAWSPKRVTLSSVGLKKGLQRFIEESDCHLAISLHSPIPLQRRELMPAEKAFSITEIVELLRNYDFSKQRRLSFEYIVFKGVNDSLPYAKELLKLLRGLDCRINQIRFHAIPGVNLEGADMETMTAFRDYLTSHGLFTTIRSSRGEDIFAACGMLSTAKQEENKEELI
;
A
#
# COMPACT_ATOMS: atom_id res chain seq x y z
N MET A 1 -11.35 -28.30 10.97
CA MET A 1 -10.56 -27.10 11.33
C MET A 1 -10.22 -26.36 10.05
N GLN A 2 -10.29 -25.05 10.07
CA GLN A 2 -9.81 -24.24 8.94
C GLN A 2 -8.27 -24.38 8.83
N LYS A 3 -7.77 -24.66 7.64
CA LYS A 3 -6.33 -24.78 7.39
C LYS A 3 -5.66 -23.42 7.44
N ARG A 4 -4.38 -23.41 7.79
CA ARG A 4 -3.57 -22.18 7.86
C ARG A 4 -2.91 -21.92 6.53
N PRO A 5 -2.88 -20.68 6.02
CA PRO A 5 -2.17 -20.36 4.78
C PRO A 5 -0.65 -20.45 4.99
N LEU A 6 0.07 -21.01 4.00
CA LEU A 6 1.53 -20.94 3.89
C LEU A 6 1.97 -19.67 3.17
N LEU A 7 1.19 -19.19 2.20
CA LEU A 7 1.44 -17.92 1.53
C LEU A 7 1.42 -16.78 2.54
N GLY A 8 2.39 -15.87 2.48
CA GLY A 8 2.55 -14.79 3.45
C GLY A 8 3.43 -15.14 4.66
N LEU A 9 3.90 -16.37 4.80
CA LEU A 9 4.88 -16.73 5.82
C LEU A 9 6.30 -16.35 5.36
N THR A 10 7.05 -15.70 6.24
CA THR A 10 8.48 -15.43 6.03
C THR A 10 9.29 -16.73 6.04
N LEU A 11 10.55 -16.69 5.58
CA LEU A 11 11.41 -17.87 5.63
C LEU A 11 11.59 -18.40 7.05
N SER A 12 11.70 -17.52 8.04
CA SER A 12 11.83 -17.91 9.46
C SER A 12 10.56 -18.60 9.98
N GLU A 13 9.39 -18.12 9.59
CA GLU A 13 8.11 -18.76 9.92
C GLU A 13 7.97 -20.12 9.23
N LEU A 14 8.38 -20.25 7.95
CA LEU A 14 8.43 -21.53 7.24
C LEU A 14 9.42 -22.53 7.88
N GLN A 15 10.57 -22.05 8.39
CA GLN A 15 11.48 -22.87 9.17
C GLN A 15 10.82 -23.42 10.45
N ASN A 16 10.02 -22.62 11.13
CA ASN A 16 9.25 -23.08 12.28
C ASN A 16 8.18 -24.12 11.88
N VAL A 17 7.50 -23.92 10.75
CA VAL A 17 6.53 -24.92 10.20
C VAL A 17 7.21 -26.26 9.99
N VAL A 18 8.31 -26.31 9.25
CA VAL A 18 8.99 -27.58 8.94
C VAL A 18 9.58 -28.22 10.18
N LYS A 19 10.10 -27.45 11.13
CA LYS A 19 10.60 -27.94 12.42
C LYS A 19 9.49 -28.61 13.22
N ASN A 20 8.33 -27.98 13.32
CA ASN A 20 7.20 -28.50 14.09
C ASN A 20 6.61 -29.77 13.49
N LEU A 21 6.75 -29.96 12.18
CA LEU A 21 6.31 -31.15 11.45
C LEU A 21 7.41 -32.24 11.35
N GLY A 22 8.57 -32.06 11.98
CA GLY A 22 9.70 -33.00 11.91
C GLY A 22 10.27 -33.15 10.50
N MET A 23 10.13 -32.14 9.66
CA MET A 23 10.68 -32.13 8.28
C MET A 23 12.11 -31.61 8.28
N PRO A 24 12.93 -31.97 7.26
CA PRO A 24 14.28 -31.42 7.11
C PRO A 24 14.28 -29.90 6.98
N GLY A 25 15.22 -29.20 7.63
CA GLY A 25 15.25 -27.72 7.64
C GLY A 25 15.33 -27.07 6.27
N PHE A 26 15.97 -27.72 5.28
CA PHE A 26 16.03 -27.21 3.91
C PHE A 26 14.67 -27.18 3.20
N SER A 27 13.68 -27.94 3.68
CA SER A 27 12.31 -27.95 3.13
C SER A 27 11.64 -26.59 3.23
N ALA A 28 12.02 -25.72 4.19
CA ALA A 28 11.50 -24.37 4.28
C ALA A 28 11.83 -23.53 3.03
N LYS A 29 13.06 -23.61 2.53
CA LYS A 29 13.47 -22.94 1.28
C LYS A 29 12.75 -23.53 0.05
N GLN A 30 12.53 -24.84 0.05
CA GLN A 30 11.78 -25.49 -1.03
C GLN A 30 10.34 -24.98 -1.05
N ILE A 31 9.66 -24.93 0.11
CA ILE A 31 8.30 -24.39 0.23
C ILE A 31 8.26 -22.92 -0.22
N ALA A 32 9.20 -22.09 0.24
CA ALA A 32 9.28 -20.68 -0.17
C ALA A 32 9.40 -20.53 -1.69
N SER A 33 10.26 -21.31 -2.36
CA SER A 33 10.40 -21.31 -3.83
C SER A 33 9.09 -21.69 -4.53
N TRP A 34 8.36 -22.69 -4.01
CA TRP A 34 7.06 -23.06 -4.57
C TRP A 34 6.02 -21.96 -4.42
N LEU A 35 5.97 -21.29 -3.27
CA LEU A 35 5.00 -20.22 -2.99
C LEU A 35 5.30 -18.95 -3.79
N TYR A 36 6.56 -18.48 -3.77
CA TYR A 36 6.90 -17.12 -4.23
C TYR A 36 7.50 -17.05 -5.63
N ASP A 37 8.25 -18.06 -6.03
CA ASP A 37 8.85 -18.15 -7.37
C ASP A 37 7.91 -18.88 -8.35
N LYS A 38 7.52 -20.12 -8.02
CA LYS A 38 6.67 -20.96 -8.89
C LYS A 38 5.18 -20.63 -8.78
N LYS A 39 4.76 -19.98 -7.67
CA LYS A 39 3.38 -19.48 -7.45
C LYS A 39 2.33 -20.59 -7.61
N VAL A 40 2.56 -21.74 -6.97
CA VAL A 40 1.66 -22.90 -7.03
C VAL A 40 0.32 -22.65 -6.35
N ALA A 41 -0.71 -23.32 -6.80
CA ALA A 41 -2.05 -23.27 -6.21
C ALA A 41 -2.28 -24.37 -5.17
N SER A 42 -1.49 -25.45 -5.18
CA SER A 42 -1.66 -26.61 -4.31
C SER A 42 -0.33 -27.09 -3.73
N ILE A 43 -0.36 -27.64 -2.50
CA ILE A 43 0.77 -28.33 -1.89
C ILE A 43 1.17 -29.59 -2.70
N ASP A 44 0.23 -30.20 -3.41
CA ASP A 44 0.49 -31.37 -4.24
C ASP A 44 1.46 -31.09 -5.41
N GLU A 45 1.54 -29.84 -5.86
CA GLU A 45 2.49 -29.41 -6.89
C GLU A 45 3.94 -29.33 -6.40
N MET A 46 4.18 -29.32 -5.10
CA MET A 46 5.52 -29.19 -4.49
C MET A 46 6.34 -30.50 -4.64
N SER A 47 6.65 -30.87 -5.88
CA SER A 47 7.15 -32.19 -6.27
C SER A 47 8.51 -32.57 -5.68
N ASN A 48 9.33 -31.62 -5.23
CA ASN A 48 10.61 -31.89 -4.55
C ASN A 48 10.47 -32.14 -3.03
N LEU A 49 9.23 -32.03 -2.50
CA LEU A 49 8.90 -32.56 -1.19
C LEU A 49 8.42 -34.00 -1.31
N SER A 50 8.83 -34.87 -0.36
CA SER A 50 8.33 -36.25 -0.34
C SER A 50 6.81 -36.28 -0.18
N LEU A 51 6.18 -37.35 -0.71
CA LEU A 51 4.72 -37.52 -0.56
C LEU A 51 4.29 -37.44 0.90
N LYS A 52 5.03 -38.09 1.80
CA LYS A 52 4.79 -38.04 3.26
C LYS A 52 4.79 -36.60 3.78
N HIS A 53 5.74 -35.78 3.37
CA HIS A 53 5.81 -34.38 3.84
C HIS A 53 4.69 -33.52 3.28
N ARG A 54 4.26 -33.75 2.04
CA ARG A 54 3.10 -33.07 1.47
C ARG A 54 1.82 -33.41 2.22
N GLU A 55 1.60 -34.67 2.56
CA GLU A 55 0.44 -35.10 3.36
C GLU A 55 0.45 -34.45 4.76
N LEU A 56 1.58 -34.46 5.47
CA LEU A 56 1.71 -33.79 6.77
C LEU A 56 1.41 -32.28 6.67
N LEU A 57 1.87 -31.60 5.63
CA LEU A 57 1.54 -30.19 5.42
C LEU A 57 0.05 -30.02 5.20
N LYS A 58 -0.57 -30.83 4.34
CA LYS A 58 -2.01 -30.73 4.00
C LYS A 58 -2.95 -30.98 5.19
N GLU A 59 -2.52 -31.68 6.23
CA GLU A 59 -3.33 -31.84 7.44
C GLU A 59 -3.62 -30.52 8.15
N ILE A 60 -2.65 -29.58 8.14
CA ILE A 60 -2.72 -28.33 8.94
C ILE A 60 -2.75 -27.08 8.03
N TYR A 61 -2.11 -27.16 6.86
CA TYR A 61 -1.87 -26.02 5.99
C TYR A 61 -2.51 -26.17 4.62
N GLU A 62 -2.66 -25.05 3.97
CA GLU A 62 -2.98 -24.91 2.55
C GLU A 62 -2.06 -23.84 1.95
N VAL A 63 -2.01 -23.73 0.62
CA VAL A 63 -1.25 -22.64 -0.03
C VAL A 63 -1.81 -21.28 0.41
N GLY A 64 -3.13 -21.13 0.41
CA GLY A 64 -3.81 -19.93 0.88
C GLY A 64 -3.78 -18.80 -0.15
N ALA A 65 -3.70 -19.13 -1.44
CA ALA A 65 -3.88 -18.19 -2.54
C ALA A 65 -5.36 -18.20 -2.97
N GLU A 66 -6.01 -17.04 -2.96
CA GLU A 66 -7.41 -16.88 -3.35
C GLU A 66 -7.52 -15.88 -4.50
N ALA A 67 -8.20 -16.28 -5.57
CA ALA A 67 -8.49 -15.37 -6.68
C ALA A 67 -9.36 -14.19 -6.23
N PRO A 68 -9.24 -13.02 -6.91
CA PRO A 68 -10.18 -11.93 -6.66
C PRO A 68 -11.61 -12.38 -6.95
N VAL A 69 -12.57 -11.89 -6.16
CA VAL A 69 -13.99 -12.26 -6.28
C VAL A 69 -14.73 -11.42 -7.32
N ASP A 70 -14.18 -10.25 -7.66
CA ASP A 70 -14.73 -9.34 -8.65
C ASP A 70 -13.63 -8.47 -9.26
N ALA A 71 -13.90 -7.92 -10.46
CA ALA A 71 -12.99 -7.05 -11.18
C ALA A 71 -13.74 -6.00 -11.99
N MET A 72 -13.39 -4.72 -11.86
CA MET A 72 -13.90 -3.61 -12.66
C MET A 72 -12.78 -3.03 -13.51
N ARG A 73 -13.02 -2.86 -14.81
CA ARG A 73 -12.03 -2.32 -15.75
C ARG A 73 -12.42 -0.92 -16.22
N SER A 74 -11.48 0.00 -16.06
CA SER A 74 -11.55 1.37 -16.55
C SER A 74 -11.27 1.46 -18.05
N VAL A 75 -11.75 2.54 -18.66
CA VAL A 75 -11.43 2.89 -20.06
C VAL A 75 -9.95 3.16 -20.30
N ASP A 76 -9.19 3.53 -19.28
CA ASP A 76 -7.74 3.75 -19.34
C ASP A 76 -6.90 2.48 -19.11
N GLY A 77 -7.55 1.33 -19.02
CA GLY A 77 -6.91 0.03 -18.80
C GLY A 77 -6.65 -0.32 -17.32
N THR A 78 -6.89 0.60 -16.40
CA THR A 78 -6.82 0.31 -14.95
C THR A 78 -7.85 -0.75 -14.57
N VAL A 79 -7.48 -1.66 -13.68
CA VAL A 79 -8.39 -2.70 -13.18
C VAL A 79 -8.43 -2.66 -11.66
N LYS A 80 -9.62 -2.51 -11.11
CA LYS A 80 -9.87 -2.61 -9.67
C LYS A 80 -10.37 -4.01 -9.35
N TYR A 81 -9.65 -4.71 -8.51
CA TYR A 81 -9.95 -6.05 -8.04
C TYR A 81 -10.49 -6.04 -6.63
N LEU A 82 -11.47 -6.91 -6.36
CA LEU A 82 -12.03 -7.12 -5.04
C LEU A 82 -11.54 -8.46 -4.47
N TYR A 83 -10.96 -8.43 -3.28
CA TYR A 83 -10.43 -9.60 -2.58
C TYR A 83 -11.17 -9.84 -1.27
N ARG A 84 -11.35 -11.11 -0.89
CA ARG A 84 -11.83 -11.47 0.45
C ARG A 84 -10.77 -11.11 1.50
N ALA A 85 -11.23 -10.60 2.65
CA ALA A 85 -10.37 -10.20 3.77
C ALA A 85 -10.90 -10.75 5.11
N GLY A 86 -11.36 -12.00 5.10
CA GLY A 86 -12.04 -12.66 6.22
C GLY A 86 -13.53 -12.84 5.96
N GLU A 87 -14.27 -13.32 6.97
CA GLU A 87 -15.71 -13.56 6.83
C GLU A 87 -16.47 -12.25 6.62
N GLY A 88 -17.12 -12.15 5.45
CA GLY A 88 -17.96 -11.01 5.09
C GLY A 88 -17.21 -9.74 4.72
N HIS A 89 -15.89 -9.67 4.86
CA HIS A 89 -15.10 -8.47 4.57
C HIS A 89 -14.33 -8.57 3.26
N PHE A 90 -14.12 -7.40 2.66
CA PHE A 90 -13.43 -7.28 1.38
C PHE A 90 -12.46 -6.10 1.40
N VAL A 91 -11.46 -6.18 0.52
CA VAL A 91 -10.57 -5.06 0.21
C VAL A 91 -10.39 -4.94 -1.29
N GLU A 92 -10.08 -3.73 -1.74
CA GLU A 92 -9.81 -3.43 -3.13
C GLU A 92 -8.31 -3.31 -3.38
N ALA A 93 -7.84 -3.83 -4.51
CA ALA A 93 -6.52 -3.58 -5.05
C ALA A 93 -6.65 -3.04 -6.48
N VAL A 94 -5.72 -2.19 -6.91
CA VAL A 94 -5.81 -1.54 -8.23
C VAL A 94 -4.57 -1.83 -9.05
N TYR A 95 -4.75 -2.52 -10.17
CA TYR A 95 -3.74 -2.70 -11.20
C TYR A 95 -3.76 -1.51 -12.16
N ILE A 96 -2.63 -0.85 -12.30
CA ILE A 96 -2.47 0.38 -13.08
C ILE A 96 -1.40 0.12 -14.14
N PRO A 97 -1.80 -0.20 -15.40
CA PRO A 97 -0.86 -0.31 -16.51
C PRO A 97 -0.43 1.08 -16.98
N ASP A 98 0.82 1.16 -17.39
CA ASP A 98 1.41 2.30 -18.08
C ASP A 98 2.35 1.74 -19.16
N GLU A 99 2.90 2.56 -20.06
CA GLU A 99 3.70 2.10 -21.23
C GLU A 99 4.69 0.98 -20.88
N ASP A 100 5.74 1.30 -20.12
CA ASP A 100 6.77 0.36 -19.68
C ASP A 100 6.63 -0.04 -18.20
N ARG A 101 5.48 0.29 -17.57
CA ARG A 101 5.28 0.16 -16.15
C ARG A 101 3.91 -0.40 -15.82
N ALA A 102 3.87 -1.35 -14.90
CA ALA A 102 2.65 -1.83 -14.31
C ALA A 102 2.74 -1.74 -12.78
N THR A 103 1.87 -0.97 -12.16
CA THR A 103 1.86 -0.76 -10.72
C THR A 103 0.64 -1.42 -10.10
N LEU A 104 0.82 -2.14 -9.01
CA LEU A 104 -0.28 -2.60 -8.16
C LEU A 104 -0.36 -1.72 -6.92
N CYS A 105 -1.52 -1.12 -6.70
CA CYS A 105 -1.89 -0.46 -5.46
C CYS A 105 -2.54 -1.49 -4.54
N VAL A 106 -1.91 -1.83 -3.41
CA VAL A 106 -2.39 -2.84 -2.46
C VAL A 106 -2.94 -2.21 -1.20
N SER A 107 -3.90 -2.90 -0.59
CA SER A 107 -4.51 -2.55 0.68
C SER A 107 -3.81 -3.24 1.85
N SER A 108 -3.83 -2.61 3.03
CA SER A 108 -3.24 -3.12 4.27
C SER A 108 -4.25 -3.33 5.39
N GLN A 109 -5.46 -2.78 5.27
CA GLN A 109 -6.54 -2.89 6.27
C GLN A 109 -7.90 -2.93 5.57
N VAL A 110 -8.91 -3.49 6.25
CA VAL A 110 -10.32 -3.31 5.90
C VAL A 110 -10.77 -2.00 6.56
N GLY A 111 -10.97 -0.96 5.74
CA GLY A 111 -11.21 0.39 6.24
C GLY A 111 -9.96 1.06 6.82
N CYS A 112 -10.11 2.19 7.53
CA CYS A 112 -8.98 2.95 8.08
C CYS A 112 -9.38 3.79 9.29
N LYS A 113 -8.55 3.83 10.35
CA LYS A 113 -8.77 4.64 11.55
C LYS A 113 -8.46 6.11 11.37
N MET A 114 -7.71 6.49 10.32
CA MET A 114 -7.14 7.83 10.19
C MET A 114 -8.18 8.91 9.90
N ASN A 115 -9.35 8.54 9.37
CA ASN A 115 -10.48 9.42 9.11
C ASN A 115 -10.11 10.71 8.35
N CYS A 116 -9.25 10.59 7.33
CA CYS A 116 -8.89 11.70 6.45
C CYS A 116 -10.13 12.19 5.70
N LYS A 117 -10.39 13.50 5.67
CA LYS A 117 -11.62 14.08 5.09
C LYS A 117 -11.81 13.77 3.60
N PHE A 118 -10.74 13.59 2.88
CA PHE A 118 -10.70 13.38 1.43
C PHE A 118 -10.63 11.90 1.02
N CYS A 119 -10.81 10.95 1.95
CA CYS A 119 -10.60 9.53 1.70
C CYS A 119 -11.84 8.69 2.05
N MET A 120 -12.36 7.96 1.08
CA MET A 120 -13.51 7.06 1.27
C MET A 120 -13.21 5.94 2.27
N THR A 121 -12.02 5.37 2.21
CA THR A 121 -11.58 4.33 3.17
C THR A 121 -11.59 4.85 4.61
N GLY A 122 -11.18 6.11 4.82
CA GLY A 122 -11.25 6.75 6.14
C GLY A 122 -12.68 6.98 6.62
N LYS A 123 -13.59 7.28 5.70
CA LYS A 123 -15.04 7.45 6.01
C LYS A 123 -15.74 6.12 6.30
N GLN A 124 -15.32 5.04 5.66
CA GLN A 124 -15.82 3.70 5.94
C GLN A 124 -15.55 3.29 7.39
N GLY A 125 -14.52 3.85 8.03
CA GLY A 125 -14.05 3.44 9.34
C GLY A 125 -13.14 2.21 9.26
N PHE A 126 -12.70 1.72 10.41
CA PHE A 126 -11.77 0.59 10.53
C PHE A 126 -12.50 -0.67 10.98
N THR A 127 -12.27 -1.77 10.32
CA THR A 127 -12.81 -3.07 10.67
C THR A 127 -11.72 -4.04 11.14
N ALA A 128 -10.67 -4.26 10.30
CA ALA A 128 -9.62 -5.25 10.61
C ALA A 128 -8.29 -4.91 9.94
N ASN A 129 -7.19 -5.41 10.52
CA ASN A 129 -5.89 -5.48 9.87
C ASN A 129 -5.85 -6.65 8.90
N LEU A 130 -5.23 -6.48 7.74
CA LEU A 130 -4.90 -7.59 6.87
C LEU A 130 -3.69 -8.35 7.41
N THR A 131 -3.71 -9.67 7.28
CA THR A 131 -2.53 -10.51 7.51
C THR A 131 -1.55 -10.37 6.34
N SER A 132 -0.29 -10.74 6.54
CA SER A 132 0.71 -10.81 5.47
C SER A 132 0.25 -11.72 4.31
N ASN A 133 -0.48 -12.80 4.61
CA ASN A 133 -1.11 -13.64 3.59
C ASN A 133 -2.07 -12.80 2.71
N GLN A 134 -2.99 -12.07 3.30
CA GLN A 134 -3.98 -11.28 2.58
C GLN A 134 -3.34 -10.13 1.78
N ILE A 135 -2.25 -9.54 2.29
CA ILE A 135 -1.47 -8.52 1.57
C ILE A 135 -0.75 -9.14 0.36
N ILE A 136 -0.04 -10.25 0.56
CA ILE A 136 0.71 -10.95 -0.50
C ILE A 136 -0.24 -11.59 -1.52
N ASN A 137 -1.43 -12.03 -1.09
CA ASN A 137 -2.43 -12.59 -1.98
C ASN A 137 -2.88 -11.61 -3.07
N GLN A 138 -2.98 -10.31 -2.78
CA GLN A 138 -3.30 -9.29 -3.77
C GLN A 138 -2.28 -9.24 -4.92
N ILE A 139 -1.03 -9.66 -4.66
CA ILE A 139 0.04 -9.76 -5.66
C ILE A 139 0.03 -11.13 -6.33
N SER A 140 0.00 -12.19 -5.52
CA SER A 140 0.19 -13.58 -5.97
C SER A 140 -0.94 -14.06 -6.87
N SER A 141 -2.17 -13.69 -6.57
CA SER A 141 -3.37 -14.11 -7.32
C SER A 141 -3.86 -13.07 -8.34
N LEU A 142 -3.11 -11.96 -8.52
CA LEU A 142 -3.42 -10.99 -9.56
C LEU A 142 -3.30 -11.63 -10.94
N PRO A 143 -4.31 -11.50 -11.83
CA PRO A 143 -4.22 -12.05 -13.19
C PRO A 143 -3.03 -11.51 -14.00
N GLU A 144 -2.67 -10.23 -13.83
CA GLU A 144 -1.54 -9.57 -14.51
C GLU A 144 -0.23 -9.59 -13.72
N ARG A 145 -0.09 -10.46 -12.71
CA ARG A 145 1.07 -10.51 -11.78
C ARG A 145 2.43 -10.53 -12.46
N ASP A 146 2.54 -11.20 -13.61
CA ASP A 146 3.82 -11.35 -14.32
C ASP A 146 4.22 -10.07 -15.09
N LYS A 147 3.31 -9.11 -15.23
CA LYS A 147 3.56 -7.78 -15.81
C LYS A 147 3.97 -6.75 -14.75
N LEU A 148 3.84 -7.08 -13.45
CA LEU A 148 4.09 -6.11 -12.40
C LEU A 148 5.54 -5.65 -12.36
N THR A 149 5.72 -4.34 -12.38
CA THR A 149 7.01 -3.68 -12.18
C THR A 149 7.13 -3.02 -10.82
N ASN A 150 6.02 -2.55 -10.23
CA ASN A 150 5.99 -1.80 -8.98
C ASN A 150 4.79 -2.17 -8.11
N VAL A 151 4.96 -2.01 -6.80
CA VAL A 151 3.87 -2.08 -5.82
C VAL A 151 3.87 -0.81 -4.98
N VAL A 152 2.68 -0.27 -4.71
CA VAL A 152 2.48 0.86 -3.81
C VAL A 152 1.45 0.49 -2.74
N MET A 153 1.79 0.72 -1.48
CA MET A 153 0.87 0.54 -0.36
C MET A 153 0.10 1.84 -0.15
N MET A 154 -0.83 2.12 -1.07
CA MET A 154 -1.66 3.33 -1.13
C MET A 154 -3.15 2.99 -1.30
N GLY A 155 -3.51 1.72 -1.08
CA GLY A 155 -4.88 1.24 -1.09
C GLY A 155 -5.63 1.53 0.20
N MET A 156 -6.49 0.62 0.63
CA MET A 156 -7.24 0.76 1.87
C MET A 156 -6.35 0.53 3.08
N GLY A 157 -6.48 1.43 4.09
CA GLY A 157 -5.77 1.32 5.37
C GLY A 157 -4.56 2.25 5.52
N GLU A 158 -4.05 2.28 6.76
CA GLU A 158 -2.79 2.93 7.12
C GLU A 158 -1.73 1.85 7.37
N PRO A 159 -0.71 1.69 6.51
CA PRO A 159 0.26 0.61 6.64
C PRO A 159 1.03 0.62 7.96
N LEU A 160 1.34 1.79 8.51
CA LEU A 160 2.06 1.90 9.78
C LEU A 160 1.20 1.55 11.01
N ASP A 161 -0.13 1.49 10.89
CA ASP A 161 -1.04 0.99 11.93
C ASP A 161 -1.14 -0.56 11.91
N ASN A 162 -0.69 -1.19 10.81
CA ASN A 162 -0.59 -2.65 10.63
C ASN A 162 0.86 -3.10 10.35
N LEU A 163 1.83 -2.47 10.99
CA LEU A 163 3.23 -2.53 10.57
C LEU A 163 3.84 -3.94 10.60
N ASP A 164 3.51 -4.76 11.59
CA ASP A 164 4.11 -6.10 11.70
C ASP A 164 3.78 -6.99 10.50
N GLU A 165 2.52 -7.02 10.07
CA GLU A 165 2.10 -7.78 8.89
C GLU A 165 2.60 -7.14 7.59
N VAL A 166 2.68 -5.81 7.55
CA VAL A 166 3.23 -5.06 6.42
C VAL A 166 4.73 -5.33 6.25
N LEU A 167 5.53 -5.32 7.33
CA LEU A 167 6.96 -5.62 7.27
C LEU A 167 7.22 -7.06 6.78
N LYS A 168 6.43 -8.04 7.22
CA LYS A 168 6.51 -9.41 6.68
C LYS A 168 6.25 -9.44 5.17
N ALA A 169 5.21 -8.74 4.72
CA ALA A 169 4.90 -8.65 3.30
C ALA A 169 6.02 -7.97 2.50
N LEU A 170 6.62 -6.89 3.04
CA LEU A 170 7.76 -6.21 2.42
C LEU A 170 9.01 -7.10 2.37
N GLU A 171 9.28 -7.87 3.44
CA GLU A 171 10.36 -8.87 3.46
C GLU A 171 10.16 -9.90 2.34
N ILE A 172 8.95 -10.48 2.21
CA ILE A 172 8.63 -11.44 1.15
C ILE A 172 8.80 -10.83 -0.25
N MET A 173 8.41 -9.56 -0.43
CA MET A 173 8.58 -8.88 -1.72
C MET A 173 10.05 -8.68 -2.08
N THR A 174 10.93 -8.44 -1.11
CA THR A 174 12.31 -7.97 -1.36
C THR A 174 13.39 -9.01 -1.10
N ALA A 175 13.16 -9.96 -0.19
CA ALA A 175 14.13 -11.01 0.13
C ALA A 175 14.35 -12.00 -1.01
N SER A 176 15.55 -12.55 -1.10
CA SER A 176 15.97 -13.50 -2.16
C SER A 176 15.19 -14.81 -2.18
N TYR A 177 14.55 -15.18 -1.08
CA TYR A 177 13.69 -16.36 -0.99
C TYR A 177 12.24 -16.08 -1.42
N GLY A 178 11.86 -14.81 -1.49
CA GLY A 178 10.55 -14.32 -1.86
C GLY A 178 10.48 -13.92 -3.34
N TYR A 179 9.89 -12.78 -3.65
CA TYR A 179 9.85 -12.27 -5.03
C TYR A 179 11.19 -11.67 -5.51
N ALA A 180 12.14 -11.46 -4.62
CA ALA A 180 13.47 -10.91 -4.90
C ALA A 180 13.43 -9.54 -5.65
N TRP A 181 12.39 -8.75 -5.41
CA TRP A 181 12.27 -7.43 -6.03
C TRP A 181 13.21 -6.43 -5.39
N SER A 182 13.77 -5.55 -6.19
CA SER A 182 14.48 -4.39 -5.64
C SER A 182 13.54 -3.59 -4.73
N PRO A 183 13.97 -3.17 -3.52
CA PRO A 183 13.17 -2.29 -2.65
C PRO A 183 12.69 -1.01 -3.35
N LYS A 184 13.40 -0.55 -4.39
CA LYS A 184 13.02 0.61 -5.22
C LYS A 184 11.72 0.41 -6.01
N ARG A 185 11.25 -0.84 -6.15
CA ARG A 185 9.98 -1.18 -6.81
C ARG A 185 8.79 -1.09 -5.86
N VAL A 186 9.03 -0.93 -4.55
CA VAL A 186 7.99 -0.93 -3.53
C VAL A 186 7.98 0.42 -2.81
N THR A 187 6.80 1.05 -2.70
CA THR A 187 6.60 2.29 -1.97
C THR A 187 5.55 2.11 -0.89
N LEU A 188 5.91 2.41 0.35
CA LEU A 188 4.94 2.52 1.45
C LEU A 188 4.53 3.99 1.59
N SER A 189 3.23 4.25 1.60
CA SER A 189 2.66 5.56 1.89
C SER A 189 2.01 5.57 3.28
N SER A 190 2.20 6.66 4.02
CA SER A 190 1.67 6.79 5.38
C SER A 190 1.32 8.23 5.74
N VAL A 191 0.41 8.40 6.68
CA VAL A 191 0.14 9.69 7.35
C VAL A 191 1.25 10.09 8.32
N GLY A 192 2.16 9.15 8.68
CA GLY A 192 3.32 9.40 9.52
C GLY A 192 3.08 9.08 11.00
N LEU A 193 2.71 7.84 11.36
CA LEU A 193 2.61 7.41 12.76
C LEU A 193 4.00 7.20 13.37
N LYS A 194 4.36 7.95 14.42
CA LYS A 194 5.73 8.07 14.96
C LYS A 194 6.46 6.74 15.11
N LYS A 195 5.95 5.84 15.95
CA LYS A 195 6.60 4.55 16.24
C LYS A 195 6.70 3.67 14.99
N GLY A 196 5.63 3.62 14.20
CA GLY A 196 5.61 2.85 12.97
C GLY A 196 6.57 3.40 11.92
N LEU A 197 6.68 4.73 11.81
CA LEU A 197 7.57 5.39 10.87
C LEU A 197 9.04 5.09 11.18
N GLN A 198 9.45 5.19 12.45
CA GLN A 198 10.81 4.86 12.89
C GLN A 198 11.16 3.40 12.55
N ARG A 199 10.33 2.45 12.96
CA ARG A 199 10.53 1.04 12.68
C ARG A 199 10.58 0.74 11.18
N PHE A 200 9.69 1.32 10.39
CA PHE A 200 9.72 1.14 8.94
C PHE A 200 11.04 1.61 8.33
N ILE A 201 11.55 2.77 8.77
CA ILE A 201 12.82 3.31 8.27
C ILE A 201 14.00 2.42 8.68
N GLU A 202 13.97 1.82 9.87
CA GLU A 202 15.03 0.98 10.40
C GLU A 202 14.98 -0.47 9.88
N GLU A 203 13.78 -1.00 9.60
CA GLU A 203 13.56 -2.41 9.26
C GLU A 203 13.30 -2.66 7.75
N SER A 204 13.22 -1.61 6.90
CA SER A 204 12.92 -1.75 5.48
C SER A 204 13.70 -0.75 4.61
N ASP A 205 14.15 -1.19 3.43
CA ASP A 205 14.79 -0.34 2.42
C ASP A 205 13.81 0.17 1.34
N CYS A 206 12.53 -0.12 1.47
CA CYS A 206 11.50 0.31 0.51
C CYS A 206 11.35 1.84 0.51
N HIS A 207 10.86 2.40 -0.60
CA HIS A 207 10.58 3.82 -0.70
C HIS A 207 9.50 4.26 0.27
N LEU A 208 9.65 5.50 0.80
CA LEU A 208 8.73 6.12 1.73
C LEU A 208 8.01 7.30 1.08
N ALA A 209 6.69 7.33 1.19
CA ALA A 209 5.85 8.46 0.84
C ALA A 209 5.08 8.94 2.07
N ILE A 210 5.16 10.22 2.39
CA ILE A 210 4.41 10.82 3.50
C ILE A 210 3.24 11.63 2.94
N SER A 211 2.03 11.33 3.41
CA SER A 211 0.84 12.13 3.14
C SER A 211 0.97 13.49 3.84
N LEU A 212 1.31 14.53 3.07
CA LEU A 212 1.55 15.87 3.61
C LEU A 212 0.29 16.74 3.51
N HIS A 213 -0.22 16.96 2.31
CA HIS A 213 -1.45 17.68 1.91
C HIS A 213 -1.59 19.11 2.45
N SER A 214 -0.87 19.50 3.49
CA SER A 214 -0.70 20.90 3.92
C SER A 214 0.59 21.05 4.72
N PRO A 215 1.40 22.12 4.47
CA PRO A 215 2.56 22.46 5.29
C PRO A 215 2.18 23.16 6.61
N ILE A 216 0.91 23.53 6.78
CA ILE A 216 0.38 24.26 7.93
C ILE A 216 -0.29 23.25 8.88
N PRO A 217 0.25 23.00 10.09
CA PRO A 217 -0.25 21.95 11.00
C PRO A 217 -1.74 22.10 11.32
N LEU A 218 -2.22 23.31 11.56
CA LEU A 218 -3.63 23.54 11.88
C LEU A 218 -4.55 23.11 10.72
N GLN A 219 -4.22 23.46 9.49
CA GLN A 219 -4.99 23.06 8.31
C GLN A 219 -4.82 21.57 8.03
N ARG A 220 -3.60 21.03 8.18
CA ARG A 220 -3.38 19.58 8.02
C ARG A 220 -4.24 18.77 8.99
N ARG A 221 -4.39 19.23 10.23
CA ARG A 221 -5.26 18.61 11.23
C ARG A 221 -6.73 18.58 10.82
N GLU A 222 -7.21 19.61 10.12
CA GLU A 222 -8.56 19.62 9.57
C GLU A 222 -8.78 18.64 8.44
N LEU A 223 -7.76 18.41 7.61
CA LEU A 223 -7.76 17.44 6.52
C LEU A 223 -7.48 16.02 7.02
N MET A 224 -6.54 15.87 7.96
CA MET A 224 -5.99 14.62 8.46
C MET A 224 -5.88 14.66 9.99
N PRO A 225 -6.84 14.09 10.73
CA PRO A 225 -6.85 14.11 12.20
C PRO A 225 -5.59 13.49 12.85
N ALA A 226 -4.83 12.62 12.14
CA ALA A 226 -3.58 12.04 12.59
C ALA A 226 -2.50 13.08 12.96
N GLU A 227 -2.59 14.31 12.42
CA GLU A 227 -1.75 15.45 12.79
C GLU A 227 -1.71 15.73 14.30
N LYS A 228 -2.79 15.40 15.03
CA LYS A 228 -2.86 15.57 16.49
C LYS A 228 -1.89 14.66 17.24
N ALA A 229 -1.60 13.49 16.70
CA ALA A 229 -0.76 12.49 17.35
C ALA A 229 0.73 12.70 17.03
N PHE A 230 1.04 13.12 15.80
CA PHE A 230 2.41 13.40 15.35
C PHE A 230 2.33 14.39 14.18
N SER A 231 2.78 15.61 14.44
CA SER A 231 2.65 16.73 13.51
C SER A 231 3.58 16.61 12.31
N ILE A 232 3.22 17.24 11.20
CA ILE A 232 4.08 17.25 9.99
C ILE A 232 5.46 17.86 10.27
N THR A 233 5.55 18.82 11.17
CA THR A 233 6.82 19.42 11.58
C THR A 233 7.68 18.39 12.31
N GLU A 234 7.11 17.64 13.27
CA GLU A 234 7.81 16.57 13.98
C GLU A 234 8.20 15.41 13.06
N ILE A 235 7.33 15.08 12.07
CA ILE A 235 7.63 14.07 11.04
C ILE A 235 8.87 14.51 10.25
N VAL A 236 8.91 15.74 9.76
CA VAL A 236 10.04 16.27 8.98
C VAL A 236 11.32 16.31 9.83
N GLU A 237 11.25 16.74 11.08
CA GLU A 237 12.39 16.72 11.99
C GLU A 237 12.90 15.29 12.26
N LEU A 238 12.01 14.33 12.43
CA LEU A 238 12.39 12.91 12.53
C LEU A 238 13.13 12.44 11.26
N LEU A 239 12.59 12.74 10.08
CA LEU A 239 13.16 12.32 8.80
C LEU A 239 14.54 12.92 8.51
N ARG A 240 14.86 14.10 9.07
CA ARG A 240 16.20 14.71 8.96
C ARG A 240 17.31 13.88 9.62
N ASN A 241 16.98 12.99 10.53
CA ASN A 241 17.95 12.11 11.20
C ASN A 241 18.33 10.88 10.35
N TYR A 242 17.74 10.69 9.17
CA TYR A 242 17.97 9.53 8.31
C TYR A 242 18.50 9.94 6.94
N ASP A 243 19.36 9.11 6.35
CA ASP A 243 19.91 9.32 5.01
C ASP A 243 19.04 8.63 3.96
N PHE A 244 18.43 9.42 3.07
CA PHE A 244 17.62 8.96 1.95
C PHE A 244 18.37 9.05 0.60
N SER A 245 19.63 9.50 0.58
CA SER A 245 20.36 9.82 -0.66
C SER A 245 20.75 8.60 -1.50
N LYS A 246 20.96 7.43 -0.86
CA LYS A 246 21.64 6.30 -1.53
C LYS A 246 20.70 5.29 -2.19
N GLN A 247 19.65 4.84 -1.52
CA GLN A 247 18.77 3.78 -2.04
C GLN A 247 17.30 4.11 -1.92
N ARG A 248 16.89 4.59 -0.76
CA ARG A 248 15.51 4.91 -0.42
C ARG A 248 15.16 6.29 -0.93
N ARG A 249 14.04 6.38 -1.65
CA ARG A 249 13.48 7.66 -2.05
C ARG A 249 12.45 8.12 -1.02
N LEU A 250 12.57 9.36 -0.57
CA LEU A 250 11.56 10.05 0.22
C LEU A 250 10.70 10.93 -0.70
N SER A 251 9.39 10.78 -0.61
CA SER A 251 8.43 11.65 -1.28
C SER A 251 7.36 12.13 -0.32
N PHE A 252 6.76 13.26 -0.65
CA PHE A 252 5.59 13.79 0.03
C PHE A 252 4.43 13.84 -0.96
N GLU A 253 3.32 13.24 -0.58
CA GLU A 253 2.10 13.26 -1.38
C GLU A 253 1.29 14.51 -1.04
N TYR A 254 0.87 15.25 -2.05
CA TYR A 254 0.19 16.54 -1.89
C TYR A 254 -1.02 16.64 -2.81
N ILE A 255 -2.21 16.38 -2.25
CA ILE A 255 -3.47 16.63 -2.97
C ILE A 255 -3.64 18.16 -3.05
N VAL A 256 -3.88 18.68 -4.25
CA VAL A 256 -4.09 20.11 -4.47
C VAL A 256 -5.59 20.40 -4.46
N PHE A 257 -6.04 21.08 -3.40
CA PHE A 257 -7.45 21.48 -3.22
C PHE A 257 -7.62 22.94 -3.60
N LYS A 258 -8.59 23.22 -4.47
CA LYS A 258 -8.92 24.55 -4.96
C LYS A 258 -9.29 25.50 -3.82
N GLY A 259 -8.59 26.63 -3.75
CA GLY A 259 -8.82 27.68 -2.74
C GLY A 259 -8.46 27.28 -1.30
N VAL A 260 -7.84 26.11 -1.10
CA VAL A 260 -7.48 25.60 0.23
C VAL A 260 -5.96 25.58 0.43
N ASN A 261 -5.22 24.91 -0.46
CA ASN A 261 -3.77 24.72 -0.33
C ASN A 261 -3.01 24.91 -1.64
N ASP A 262 -3.63 25.52 -2.64
CA ASP A 262 -3.18 25.65 -4.03
C ASP A 262 -2.47 26.98 -4.36
N SER A 263 -2.35 27.88 -3.37
CA SER A 263 -1.83 29.22 -3.60
C SER A 263 -0.33 29.33 -3.31
N LEU A 264 0.31 30.38 -3.86
CA LEU A 264 1.73 30.67 -3.69
C LEU A 264 2.24 30.70 -2.23
N PRO A 265 1.50 31.23 -1.23
CA PRO A 265 1.89 31.14 0.17
C PRO A 265 2.15 29.68 0.62
N TYR A 266 1.30 28.73 0.21
CA TYR A 266 1.50 27.31 0.55
C TYR A 266 2.77 26.73 -0.10
N ALA A 267 3.05 27.10 -1.35
CA ALA A 267 4.30 26.69 -2.01
C ALA A 267 5.53 27.22 -1.25
N LYS A 268 5.50 28.47 -0.75
CA LYS A 268 6.58 29.02 0.07
C LYS A 268 6.74 28.31 1.41
N GLU A 269 5.64 27.96 2.09
CA GLU A 269 5.70 27.21 3.35
C GLU A 269 6.20 25.77 3.12
N LEU A 270 5.87 25.11 1.98
CA LEU A 270 6.45 23.83 1.60
C LEU A 270 7.97 23.91 1.43
N LEU A 271 8.46 24.92 0.71
CA LEU A 271 9.90 25.14 0.54
C LEU A 271 10.61 25.36 1.87
N LYS A 272 9.99 26.11 2.79
CA LYS A 272 10.52 26.35 4.13
C LYS A 272 10.53 25.08 4.96
N LEU A 273 9.43 24.34 5.01
CA LEU A 273 9.27 23.10 5.79
C LEU A 273 10.29 22.04 5.37
N LEU A 274 10.45 21.83 4.05
CA LEU A 274 11.26 20.75 3.48
C LEU A 274 12.71 21.16 3.14
N ARG A 275 13.12 22.37 3.50
CA ARG A 275 14.48 22.88 3.23
C ARG A 275 15.53 21.93 3.77
N GLY A 276 16.48 21.54 2.91
CA GLY A 276 17.63 20.70 3.28
C GLY A 276 17.31 19.21 3.46
N LEU A 277 16.09 18.78 3.15
CA LEU A 277 15.71 17.38 3.10
C LEU A 277 15.75 16.89 1.65
N ASP A 278 16.49 15.82 1.36
CA ASP A 278 16.50 15.19 0.04
C ASP A 278 15.18 14.46 -0.21
N CYS A 279 14.26 15.14 -0.85
CA CYS A 279 12.91 14.66 -1.08
C CYS A 279 12.30 15.23 -2.35
N ARG A 280 11.12 14.74 -2.70
CA ARG A 280 10.29 15.27 -3.80
C ARG A 280 8.84 15.38 -3.40
N ILE A 281 8.07 16.16 -4.15
CA ILE A 281 6.61 16.23 -4.01
C ILE A 281 5.94 15.53 -5.19
N ASN A 282 4.95 14.70 -4.89
CA ASN A 282 4.02 14.18 -5.87
C ASN A 282 2.67 14.89 -5.66
N GLN A 283 2.31 15.78 -6.57
CA GLN A 283 0.98 16.35 -6.59
C GLN A 283 -0.03 15.31 -7.05
N ILE A 284 -1.16 15.28 -6.37
CA ILE A 284 -2.29 14.41 -6.67
C ILE A 284 -3.50 15.29 -6.99
N ARG A 285 -4.16 15.00 -8.11
CA ARG A 285 -5.46 15.61 -8.42
C ARG A 285 -6.49 15.03 -7.46
N PHE A 286 -7.29 15.90 -6.83
CA PHE A 286 -8.40 15.47 -6.01
C PHE A 286 -9.58 15.03 -6.87
N HIS A 287 -10.17 13.91 -6.52
CA HIS A 287 -11.43 13.42 -7.08
C HIS A 287 -12.52 13.54 -6.04
N ALA A 288 -13.63 14.20 -6.43
CA ALA A 288 -14.75 14.42 -5.54
C ALA A 288 -15.31 13.09 -5.01
N ILE A 289 -15.53 13.04 -3.71
CA ILE A 289 -16.12 11.89 -3.02
C ILE A 289 -17.42 12.33 -2.32
N PRO A 290 -18.41 11.43 -2.17
CA PRO A 290 -19.69 11.74 -1.56
C PRO A 290 -19.57 12.37 -0.18
N GLY A 291 -20.33 13.44 0.09
CA GLY A 291 -20.40 14.10 1.39
C GLY A 291 -19.14 14.88 1.80
N VAL A 292 -18.29 15.25 0.83
CA VAL A 292 -17.12 16.11 1.07
C VAL A 292 -17.21 17.38 0.23
N ASN A 293 -17.18 18.52 0.90
CA ASN A 293 -17.17 19.81 0.24
C ASN A 293 -15.74 20.29 0.03
N LEU A 294 -15.00 19.58 -0.85
CA LEU A 294 -13.68 19.94 -1.34
C LEU A 294 -13.68 19.84 -2.86
N GLU A 295 -12.96 20.74 -3.52
CA GLU A 295 -12.78 20.72 -4.96
C GLU A 295 -11.30 20.56 -5.30
N GLY A 296 -10.99 19.84 -6.39
CA GLY A 296 -9.64 19.75 -6.93
C GLY A 296 -9.24 21.04 -7.65
N ALA A 297 -7.99 21.44 -7.53
CA ALA A 297 -7.45 22.51 -8.35
C ALA A 297 -7.43 22.09 -9.82
N ASP A 298 -7.55 23.05 -10.74
CA ASP A 298 -7.39 22.81 -12.15
C ASP A 298 -5.93 22.55 -12.55
N MET A 299 -5.72 22.06 -13.77
CA MET A 299 -4.38 21.69 -14.26
C MET A 299 -3.45 22.88 -14.43
N GLU A 300 -3.99 24.08 -14.70
CA GLU A 300 -3.22 25.31 -14.82
C GLU A 300 -2.61 25.68 -13.46
N THR A 301 -3.43 25.71 -12.43
CA THR A 301 -3.03 25.96 -11.04
C THR A 301 -2.01 24.91 -10.56
N MET A 302 -2.28 23.61 -10.80
CA MET A 302 -1.36 22.54 -10.42
C MET A 302 -0.02 22.65 -11.14
N THR A 303 -0.02 23.01 -12.42
CA THR A 303 1.19 23.21 -13.22
C THR A 303 2.00 24.38 -12.70
N ALA A 304 1.37 25.54 -12.48
CA ALA A 304 2.03 26.73 -11.93
C ALA A 304 2.64 26.45 -10.54
N PHE A 305 1.93 25.73 -9.68
CA PHE A 305 2.39 25.35 -8.35
C PHE A 305 3.59 24.39 -8.42
N ARG A 306 3.55 23.36 -9.30
CA ARG A 306 4.68 22.46 -9.59
C ARG A 306 5.91 23.21 -10.08
N ASP A 307 5.74 24.08 -11.07
CA ASP A 307 6.85 24.81 -11.70
C ASP A 307 7.50 25.78 -10.73
N TYR A 308 6.70 26.44 -9.88
CA TYR A 308 7.21 27.28 -8.80
C TYR A 308 8.09 26.47 -7.84
N LEU A 309 7.61 25.32 -7.32
CA LEU A 309 8.37 24.47 -6.39
C LEU A 309 9.66 23.96 -7.05
N THR A 310 9.56 23.46 -8.28
CA THR A 310 10.69 22.90 -9.01
C THR A 310 11.76 23.94 -9.31
N SER A 311 11.38 25.16 -9.73
CA SER A 311 12.31 26.26 -9.98
C SER A 311 13.03 26.77 -8.72
N HIS A 312 12.48 26.48 -7.54
CA HIS A 312 13.10 26.78 -6.24
C HIS A 312 13.79 25.56 -5.59
N GLY A 313 14.09 24.51 -6.38
CA GLY A 313 14.91 23.38 -5.96
C GLY A 313 14.15 22.23 -5.30
N LEU A 314 12.83 22.28 -5.22
CA LEU A 314 12.01 21.17 -4.70
C LEU A 314 11.34 20.43 -5.87
N PHE A 315 11.97 19.36 -6.34
CA PHE A 315 11.47 18.58 -7.48
C PHE A 315 10.05 18.10 -7.24
N THR A 316 9.15 18.49 -8.13
CA THR A 316 7.71 18.23 -7.98
C THR A 316 7.14 17.61 -9.26
N THR A 317 6.32 16.59 -9.12
CA THR A 317 5.61 15.94 -10.23
C THR A 317 4.10 16.02 -10.04
N ILE A 318 3.35 15.96 -11.12
CA ILE A 318 1.89 15.77 -11.09
C ILE A 318 1.61 14.32 -11.46
N ARG A 319 0.96 13.56 -10.58
CA ARG A 319 0.59 12.18 -10.87
C ARG A 319 -0.61 12.14 -11.81
N SER A 320 -0.52 11.31 -12.84
CA SER A 320 -1.67 11.01 -13.69
C SER A 320 -2.77 10.32 -12.87
N SER A 321 -4.00 10.80 -12.99
CA SER A 321 -5.17 10.11 -12.44
C SER A 321 -5.47 8.88 -13.29
N ARG A 322 -5.79 7.77 -12.64
CA ARG A 322 -6.13 6.50 -13.29
C ARG A 322 -7.36 5.89 -12.63
N GLY A 323 -8.23 5.27 -13.44
CA GLY A 323 -9.40 4.54 -12.94
C GLY A 323 -10.45 5.40 -12.25
N GLU A 324 -10.60 6.68 -12.62
CA GLU A 324 -11.57 7.58 -12.01
C GLU A 324 -13.01 7.10 -12.24
N ASP A 325 -13.32 6.62 -13.44
CA ASP A 325 -14.62 6.13 -13.88
C ASP A 325 -15.10 4.88 -13.11
N ILE A 326 -14.18 4.14 -12.49
CA ILE A 326 -14.47 2.95 -11.70
C ILE A 326 -14.18 3.16 -10.19
N PHE A 327 -14.05 4.40 -9.74
CA PHE A 327 -13.70 4.74 -8.35
C PHE A 327 -12.41 4.05 -7.86
N ALA A 328 -11.38 3.99 -8.71
CA ALA A 328 -10.09 3.40 -8.39
C ALA A 328 -8.97 4.42 -8.15
N ALA A 329 -9.24 5.72 -8.32
CA ALA A 329 -8.26 6.76 -8.05
C ALA A 329 -7.93 6.88 -6.55
N CYS A 330 -6.80 7.53 -6.22
CA CYS A 330 -6.34 7.69 -4.85
C CYS A 330 -7.43 8.32 -3.95
N GLY A 331 -7.70 7.70 -2.81
CA GLY A 331 -8.72 8.14 -1.84
C GLY A 331 -10.15 7.68 -2.15
N MET A 332 -10.40 7.02 -3.28
CA MET A 332 -11.76 6.60 -3.68
C MET A 332 -12.11 5.16 -3.30
N LEU A 333 -11.16 4.34 -2.87
CA LEU A 333 -11.40 2.93 -2.53
C LEU A 333 -12.28 2.78 -1.29
N SER A 334 -13.32 1.96 -1.40
CA SER A 334 -14.24 1.65 -0.29
C SER A 334 -15.11 0.45 -0.64
N THR A 335 -15.30 -0.44 0.33
CA THR A 335 -16.20 -1.61 0.24
C THR A 335 -17.55 -1.41 0.93
N ALA A 336 -17.82 -0.23 1.52
CA ALA A 336 -19.04 0.06 2.28
C ALA A 336 -20.33 -0.21 1.50
N LYS A 337 -20.38 0.16 0.22
CA LYS A 337 -21.57 -0.07 -0.64
C LYS A 337 -21.82 -1.55 -0.97
N GLN A 338 -20.81 -2.40 -0.85
CA GLN A 338 -20.95 -3.83 -1.15
C GLN A 338 -21.51 -4.60 0.06
N GLU A 339 -21.33 -4.07 1.25
CA GLU A 339 -21.94 -4.60 2.48
C GLU A 339 -23.44 -4.27 2.52
N GLU A 340 -23.86 -3.05 2.14
CA GLU A 340 -25.28 -2.65 2.05
C GLU A 340 -26.06 -3.49 1.01
N ASN A 341 -25.49 -3.78 -0.17
CA ASN A 341 -26.15 -4.60 -1.18
C ASN A 341 -26.28 -6.07 -0.84
N LYS A 342 -25.58 -6.57 0.19
CA LYS A 342 -25.73 -7.96 0.66
C LYS A 342 -26.88 -8.12 1.66
N GLU A 343 -27.19 -7.10 2.43
CA GLU A 343 -28.36 -7.11 3.34
C GLU A 343 -29.69 -7.05 2.56
N GLU A 344 -29.69 -6.51 1.35
CA GLU A 344 -30.88 -6.51 0.45
C GLU A 344 -31.08 -7.83 -0.32
N LEU A 345 -30.12 -8.76 -0.30
CA LEU A 345 -30.15 -10.04 -1.04
C LEU A 345 -30.31 -11.28 -0.16
N ILE A 346 -30.53 -11.11 1.17
CA ILE A 346 -30.90 -12.14 2.15
C ILE A 346 -32.35 -11.93 2.60
#